data_eb5abbfdb16dc870a12038f243954694
#
_entry.id   eb5abbfdb16dc870a12038f243954694
#
_cell.length_a   1.000
_cell.length_b   1.000
_cell.length_c   1.000
_cell.angle_alpha   90.00
_cell.angle_beta   90.00
_cell.angle_gamma   90.00
#
_symmetry.space_group_name_H-M   'P 1'
#
loop_
_entity.id
_entity.type
_entity.pdbx_description
1 polymer ?
#
loop_
_entity_poly.entity_id
_entity_poly.type
_entity_poly.pdbx_seq_one_letter_code
_entity_poly.pdbx_strand_id
1 'polypeptide(L)'
;VGSEMCIRDRRMCVLLWPTSDKWHAVATPMHLLMAQYLAHARIRSLRDMASGLYLCSLVSSAQRESRRIVPEALNALFNIAAMLLPLHHGKSMHGRSPVKALAEEFGIPTPDFEAPHTLPFTIQSDAVPREKMSLLCVDSCSLSTQHQADLLHMCTQLMQSLAHLYQHSPAYVELFTPLLFLLEIGEAGLKDVAPSLVPCVHTATTDVRSLLERAYATRRALRLQAHRALSISSYAPKFDQQSFDPSRATDPDTERAQAAKLRAMLKKERKGAIRELRKDAQFLAEERDQRRVAEDTAYKKKMDKIVGGIQEERSEQKQLDRAKALIRKRAGKK
;
A
#
# COMPACT_ATOMS: atom_id res chain seq x y z
N VAL A 1 23.43 24.74 -6.53
CA VAL A 1 23.35 24.36 -5.11
C VAL A 1 22.10 23.55 -4.84
N GLY A 2 20.93 23.92 -5.42
CA GLY A 2 19.67 23.19 -5.17
C GLY A 2 19.61 21.77 -5.74
N SER A 3 20.21 21.50 -6.92
CA SER A 3 20.19 20.18 -7.54
C SER A 3 21.12 19.17 -6.84
N GLU A 4 22.26 19.64 -6.33
CA GLU A 4 23.21 18.78 -5.61
C GLU A 4 22.72 18.40 -4.22
N MET A 5 22.03 19.30 -3.51
CA MET A 5 21.38 18.99 -2.25
C MET A 5 20.28 17.94 -2.44
N CYS A 6 19.50 18.05 -3.50
CA CYS A 6 18.44 17.09 -3.85
C CYS A 6 19.00 15.67 -4.12
N ILE A 7 20.14 15.57 -4.80
CA ILE A 7 20.84 14.31 -5.07
C ILE A 7 21.44 13.73 -3.78
N ARG A 8 21.98 14.59 -2.92
CA ARG A 8 22.58 14.21 -1.64
C ARG A 8 21.52 13.68 -0.67
N ASP A 9 20.37 14.35 -0.58
CA ASP A 9 19.25 13.91 0.27
C ASP A 9 18.66 12.59 -0.20
N ARG A 10 18.50 12.39 -1.52
CA ARG A 10 18.08 11.10 -2.09
C ARG A 10 19.10 10.00 -1.78
N ARG A 11 20.39 10.25 -1.89
CA ARG A 11 21.43 9.27 -1.56
C ARG A 11 21.44 8.96 -0.07
N MET A 12 21.26 9.96 0.79
CA MET A 12 21.15 9.75 2.24
C MET A 12 19.93 8.87 2.59
N CYS A 13 18.77 9.12 2.01
CA CYS A 13 17.59 8.29 2.23
C CYS A 13 17.80 6.84 1.77
N VAL A 14 18.45 6.64 0.61
CA VAL A 14 18.74 5.31 0.07
C VAL A 14 19.78 4.57 0.92
N LEU A 15 20.79 5.28 1.44
CA LEU A 15 21.85 4.68 2.27
C LEU A 15 21.38 4.35 3.69
N LEU A 16 20.47 5.15 4.25
CA LEU A 16 19.94 4.91 5.61
C LEU A 16 18.93 3.76 5.68
N TRP A 17 18.23 3.49 4.58
CA TRP A 17 17.13 2.53 4.58
C TRP A 17 17.54 1.05 4.56
N PRO A 18 18.56 0.61 3.81
CA PRO A 18 18.95 -0.80 3.78
C PRO A 18 19.51 -1.32 5.10
N THR A 19 20.09 -0.41 5.90
CA THR A 19 20.66 -0.73 7.21
C THR A 19 19.65 -0.64 8.35
N SER A 20 18.43 -0.15 8.06
CA SER A 20 17.43 0.08 9.09
C SER A 20 16.45 -1.10 9.18
N ASP A 21 16.54 -1.83 10.26
CA ASP A 21 15.43 -2.64 10.76
C ASP A 21 14.16 -1.78 10.89
N LYS A 22 13.01 -2.44 10.98
CA LYS A 22 11.67 -1.81 11.11
C LYS A 22 11.59 -0.68 12.15
N TRP A 23 12.57 -0.56 13.01
CA TRP A 23 12.61 0.35 14.17
C TRP A 23 13.87 1.23 14.22
N HIS A 24 14.44 1.56 13.09
CA HIS A 24 15.61 2.45 13.09
C HIS A 24 15.27 3.81 13.71
N ALA A 25 16.10 4.25 14.68
CA ALA A 25 15.84 5.43 15.50
C ALA A 25 15.68 6.75 14.71
N VAL A 26 16.28 6.84 13.52
CA VAL A 26 16.22 8.05 12.67
C VAL A 26 15.27 7.86 11.49
N ALA A 27 15.34 6.72 10.79
CA ALA A 27 14.56 6.50 9.57
C ALA A 27 13.06 6.44 9.84
N THR A 28 12.63 5.77 10.91
CA THR A 28 11.21 5.64 11.25
C THR A 28 10.56 6.98 11.60
N PRO A 29 11.10 7.83 12.49
CA PRO A 29 10.56 9.15 12.75
C PRO A 29 10.55 10.05 11.52
N MET A 30 11.59 10.00 10.67
CA MET A 30 11.65 10.79 9.46
C MET A 30 10.54 10.42 8.48
N HIS A 31 10.25 9.14 8.31
CA HIS A 31 9.13 8.68 7.47
C HIS A 31 7.78 9.10 8.04
N LEU A 32 7.59 8.99 9.35
CA LEU A 32 6.37 9.44 10.01
C LEU A 32 6.15 10.94 9.83
N LEU A 33 7.20 11.75 9.97
CA LEU A 33 7.12 13.20 9.76
C LEU A 33 6.80 13.54 8.30
N MET A 34 7.41 12.86 7.32
CA MET A 34 7.09 13.06 5.91
C MET A 34 5.64 12.67 5.60
N ALA A 35 5.16 11.55 6.13
CA ALA A 35 3.78 11.11 5.97
C ALA A 35 2.80 12.10 6.62
N GLN A 36 3.07 12.55 7.85
CA GLN A 36 2.26 13.56 8.53
C GLN A 36 2.21 14.89 7.77
N TYR A 37 3.36 15.32 7.24
CA TYR A 37 3.41 16.54 6.43
C TYR A 37 2.54 16.39 5.17
N LEU A 38 2.67 15.28 4.44
CA LEU A 38 1.86 15.02 3.25
C LEU A 38 0.35 14.90 3.56
N ALA A 39 -0.01 14.33 4.71
CA ALA A 39 -1.40 14.21 5.15
C ALA A 39 -2.05 15.56 5.50
N HIS A 40 -1.28 16.48 6.07
CA HIS A 40 -1.79 17.76 6.57
C HIS A 40 -1.46 18.96 5.69
N ALA A 41 -0.62 18.79 4.67
CA ALA A 41 -0.22 19.86 3.76
C ALA A 41 -1.44 20.41 3.00
N ARG A 42 -1.68 21.71 3.18
CA ARG A 42 -2.70 22.43 2.40
C ARG A 42 -2.07 22.97 1.14
N ILE A 43 -2.57 22.55 0.00
CA ILE A 43 -2.11 23.02 -1.30
C ILE A 43 -2.77 24.35 -1.61
N ARG A 44 -2.01 25.45 -1.57
CA ARG A 44 -2.47 26.82 -1.84
C ARG A 44 -1.77 27.46 -3.02
N SER A 45 -0.63 26.90 -3.45
CA SER A 45 0.20 27.42 -4.52
C SER A 45 0.83 26.30 -5.34
N LEU A 46 1.32 26.61 -6.54
CA LEU A 46 2.11 25.65 -7.35
C LEU A 46 3.41 25.23 -6.62
N ARG A 47 3.94 26.10 -5.78
CA ARG A 47 5.11 25.79 -4.96
C ARG A 47 4.81 24.72 -3.91
N ASP A 48 3.61 24.75 -3.31
CA ASP A 48 3.20 23.71 -2.36
C ASP A 48 3.06 22.36 -3.07
N MET A 49 2.49 22.35 -4.30
CA MET A 49 2.44 21.14 -5.13
C MET A 49 3.83 20.61 -5.44
N ALA A 50 4.75 21.48 -5.86
CA ALA A 50 6.12 21.12 -6.15
C ALA A 50 6.83 20.52 -4.91
N SER A 51 6.61 21.13 -3.74
CA SER A 51 7.16 20.64 -2.46
C SER A 51 6.57 19.26 -2.10
N GLY A 52 5.27 19.08 -2.30
CA GLY A 52 4.59 17.80 -2.11
C GLY A 52 5.13 16.70 -3.03
N LEU A 53 5.32 17.01 -4.33
CA LEU A 53 5.91 16.07 -5.30
C LEU A 53 7.35 15.73 -4.94
N TYR A 54 8.13 16.71 -4.47
CA TYR A 54 9.49 16.45 -3.98
C TYR A 54 9.49 15.46 -2.82
N LEU A 55 8.63 15.66 -1.81
CA LEU A 55 8.51 14.73 -0.69
C LEU A 55 8.04 13.34 -1.16
N CYS A 56 7.09 13.25 -2.09
CA CYS A 56 6.67 11.99 -2.68
C CYS A 56 7.84 11.28 -3.40
N SER A 57 8.72 12.04 -4.07
CA SER A 57 9.91 11.49 -4.71
C SER A 57 10.93 10.94 -3.70
N LEU A 58 11.09 11.61 -2.55
CA LEU A 58 11.94 11.13 -1.45
C LEU A 58 11.35 9.84 -0.84
N VAL A 59 10.04 9.82 -0.59
CA VAL A 59 9.33 8.63 -0.11
C VAL A 59 9.51 7.48 -1.09
N SER A 60 9.29 7.69 -2.38
CA SER A 60 9.47 6.66 -3.41
C SER A 60 10.90 6.10 -3.41
N SER A 61 11.91 6.98 -3.29
CA SER A 61 13.32 6.57 -3.25
C SER A 61 13.65 5.77 -1.98
N ALA A 62 13.15 6.20 -0.82
CA ALA A 62 13.37 5.56 0.45
C ALA A 62 12.64 4.20 0.57
N GLN A 63 11.47 4.08 -0.08
CA GLN A 63 10.67 2.85 -0.05
C GLN A 63 11.12 1.78 -1.06
N ARG A 64 12.09 2.09 -1.92
CA ARG A 64 12.55 1.19 -2.99
C ARG A 64 12.96 -0.18 -2.48
N GLU A 65 13.64 -0.21 -1.34
CA GLU A 65 14.11 -1.44 -0.72
C GLU A 65 13.02 -2.10 0.16
N SER A 66 12.37 -1.31 1.00
CA SER A 66 11.41 -1.81 1.99
C SER A 66 10.05 -2.16 1.41
N ARG A 67 9.67 -1.58 0.27
CA ARG A 67 8.35 -1.69 -0.38
C ARG A 67 7.18 -1.41 0.55
N ARG A 68 7.40 -0.59 1.58
CA ARG A 68 6.33 -0.19 2.50
C ARG A 68 5.39 0.79 1.81
N ILE A 69 4.11 0.55 1.94
CA ILE A 69 3.09 1.44 1.39
C ILE A 69 2.97 2.66 2.29
N VAL A 70 3.03 3.85 1.69
CA VAL A 70 2.77 5.14 2.32
C VAL A 70 1.53 5.74 1.66
N PRO A 71 0.33 5.50 2.21
CA PRO A 71 -0.92 5.93 1.60
C PRO A 71 -1.02 7.45 1.50
N GLU A 72 -0.38 8.20 2.40
CA GLU A 72 -0.35 9.66 2.39
C GLU A 72 0.34 10.21 1.13
N ALA A 73 1.38 9.54 0.65
CA ALA A 73 2.06 9.93 -0.59
C ALA A 73 1.16 9.69 -1.82
N LEU A 74 0.44 8.58 -1.86
CA LEU A 74 -0.52 8.29 -2.92
C LEU A 74 -1.68 9.28 -2.91
N ASN A 75 -2.21 9.59 -1.73
CA ASN A 75 -3.28 10.57 -1.57
C ASN A 75 -2.83 11.99 -1.98
N ALA A 76 -1.61 12.37 -1.62
CA ALA A 76 -1.04 13.66 -2.06
C ALA A 76 -0.92 13.74 -3.58
N LEU A 77 -0.42 12.68 -4.24
CA LEU A 77 -0.36 12.60 -5.70
C LEU A 77 -1.75 12.65 -6.35
N PHE A 78 -2.71 11.93 -5.78
CA PHE A 78 -4.10 11.95 -6.23
C PHE A 78 -4.68 13.37 -6.16
N ASN A 79 -4.51 14.06 -5.03
CA ASN A 79 -5.00 15.43 -4.85
C ASN A 79 -4.32 16.42 -5.81
N ILE A 80 -3.00 16.32 -6.00
CA ILE A 80 -2.26 17.18 -6.93
C ILE A 80 -2.75 16.94 -8.38
N ALA A 81 -2.90 15.69 -8.78
CA ALA A 81 -3.41 15.36 -10.11
C ALA A 81 -4.85 15.85 -10.30
N ALA A 82 -5.72 15.66 -9.31
CA ALA A 82 -7.11 16.13 -9.36
C ALA A 82 -7.23 17.65 -9.47
N MET A 83 -6.25 18.39 -8.91
CA MET A 83 -6.21 19.85 -9.03
C MET A 83 -5.67 20.34 -10.37
N LEU A 84 -4.76 19.59 -11.01
CA LEU A 84 -4.12 19.96 -12.27
C LEU A 84 -4.92 19.52 -13.50
N LEU A 85 -5.56 18.34 -13.43
CA LEU A 85 -6.29 17.76 -14.55
C LEU A 85 -7.64 18.49 -14.77
N PRO A 86 -8.01 18.77 -16.03
CA PRO A 86 -9.33 19.28 -16.37
C PRO A 86 -10.36 18.14 -16.29
N LEU A 87 -11.05 18.08 -15.16
CA LEU A 87 -12.08 17.08 -14.90
C LEU A 87 -13.42 17.59 -15.46
N HIS A 88 -13.66 17.43 -16.76
CA HIS A 88 -14.90 17.85 -17.38
C HIS A 88 -15.95 16.73 -17.38
N HIS A 89 -17.06 16.97 -16.72
CA HIS A 89 -18.26 16.11 -16.74
C HIS A 89 -19.12 16.26 -18.01
N GLY A 90 -18.58 16.79 -19.11
CA GLY A 90 -19.40 17.23 -20.26
C GLY A 90 -19.83 16.14 -21.24
N LYS A 91 -19.24 14.96 -21.23
CA LYS A 91 -19.67 13.86 -22.11
C LYS A 91 -19.60 12.56 -21.32
N SER A 92 -20.78 12.08 -20.92
CA SER A 92 -20.98 10.72 -20.47
C SER A 92 -20.05 9.77 -21.22
N MET A 93 -19.09 9.20 -20.51
CA MET A 93 -18.31 8.07 -21.02
C MET A 93 -19.28 6.90 -21.19
N HIS A 94 -20.01 6.86 -22.33
CA HIS A 94 -20.94 5.79 -22.70
C HIS A 94 -20.23 4.48 -23.04
N GLY A 95 -18.91 4.43 -22.87
CA GLY A 95 -18.14 3.21 -22.89
C GLY A 95 -17.82 2.81 -21.45
N ARG A 96 -18.37 1.69 -20.98
CA ARG A 96 -17.91 1.07 -19.74
C ARG A 96 -16.38 0.89 -19.83
N SER A 97 -15.66 1.71 -19.08
CA SER A 97 -14.23 1.42 -18.87
C SER A 97 -14.13 -0.01 -18.31
N PRO A 98 -13.34 -0.89 -18.89
CA PRO A 98 -13.19 -2.26 -18.39
C PRO A 98 -12.80 -2.28 -16.90
N VAL A 99 -12.10 -1.26 -16.45
CA VAL A 99 -11.70 -1.10 -15.05
C VAL A 99 -12.90 -0.72 -14.17
N LYS A 100 -13.84 0.09 -14.67
CA LYS A 100 -15.07 0.40 -13.92
C LYS A 100 -15.92 -0.85 -13.72
N ALA A 101 -16.06 -1.67 -14.75
CA ALA A 101 -16.77 -2.95 -14.64
C ALA A 101 -16.12 -3.89 -13.61
N LEU A 102 -14.78 -3.98 -13.61
CA LEU A 102 -14.04 -4.76 -12.62
C LEU A 102 -14.18 -4.18 -11.21
N ALA A 103 -14.11 -2.86 -11.05
CA ALA A 103 -14.29 -2.23 -9.75
C ALA A 103 -15.70 -2.46 -9.18
N GLU A 104 -16.74 -2.40 -10.02
CA GLU A 104 -18.12 -2.72 -9.65
C GLU A 104 -18.26 -4.20 -9.24
N GLU A 105 -17.63 -5.12 -9.98
CA GLU A 105 -17.64 -6.56 -9.68
C GLU A 105 -17.00 -6.87 -8.32
N PHE A 106 -15.93 -6.16 -7.96
CA PHE A 106 -15.24 -6.33 -6.68
C PHE A 106 -15.75 -5.41 -5.57
N GLY A 107 -16.80 -4.62 -5.81
CA GLY A 107 -17.38 -3.72 -4.81
C GLY A 107 -16.43 -2.61 -4.34
N ILE A 108 -15.48 -2.19 -5.19
CA ILE A 108 -14.55 -1.10 -4.88
C ILE A 108 -15.27 0.22 -5.15
N PRO A 109 -15.34 1.13 -4.16
CA PRO A 109 -15.96 2.42 -4.36
C PRO A 109 -15.20 3.21 -5.44
N THR A 110 -15.90 3.56 -6.51
CA THR A 110 -15.37 4.46 -7.53
C THR A 110 -15.63 5.90 -7.07
N PRO A 111 -14.64 6.80 -7.16
CA PRO A 111 -14.85 8.17 -6.79
C PRO A 111 -15.85 8.82 -7.75
N ASP A 112 -16.94 9.34 -7.21
CA ASP A 112 -17.89 10.15 -7.96
C ASP A 112 -17.37 11.58 -7.98
N PHE A 113 -16.86 12.01 -9.11
CA PHE A 113 -16.50 13.40 -9.33
C PHE A 113 -17.75 14.17 -9.75
N GLU A 114 -18.57 14.53 -8.76
CA GLU A 114 -19.76 15.37 -8.99
C GLU A 114 -19.35 16.85 -9.08
N ALA A 115 -19.43 17.42 -10.20
CA ALA A 115 -19.32 18.84 -10.53
C ALA A 115 -18.01 19.32 -11.15
N PRO A 116 -18.11 20.14 -12.20
CA PRO A 116 -16.96 20.79 -12.83
C PRO A 116 -16.50 21.96 -11.95
N HIS A 117 -15.71 21.65 -10.92
CA HIS A 117 -15.00 22.69 -10.22
C HIS A 117 -13.75 23.02 -11.02
N THR A 118 -13.78 24.15 -11.72
CA THR A 118 -12.57 24.77 -12.23
C THR A 118 -11.74 25.23 -11.04
N LEU A 119 -10.88 24.33 -10.56
CA LEU A 119 -9.94 24.67 -9.52
C LEU A 119 -8.92 25.68 -10.07
N PRO A 120 -8.42 26.61 -9.26
CA PRO A 120 -7.55 27.69 -9.73
C PRO A 120 -6.24 27.20 -10.37
N PHE A 121 -5.89 25.93 -10.18
CA PHE A 121 -4.65 25.32 -10.69
C PHE A 121 -4.86 24.40 -11.90
N THR A 122 -6.09 24.27 -12.39
CA THR A 122 -6.41 23.41 -13.54
C THR A 122 -5.73 23.94 -14.80
N ILE A 123 -5.16 23.05 -15.59
CA ILE A 123 -4.50 23.37 -16.87
C ILE A 123 -5.55 23.85 -17.85
N GLN A 124 -5.36 25.08 -18.37
CA GLN A 124 -6.27 25.74 -19.30
C GLN A 124 -5.66 25.97 -20.69
N SER A 125 -4.37 25.79 -20.84
CA SER A 125 -3.65 26.00 -22.11
C SER A 125 -2.57 24.97 -22.31
N ASP A 126 -2.26 24.71 -23.57
CA ASP A 126 -1.24 23.74 -23.96
C ASP A 126 0.18 24.25 -23.68
N ALA A 127 0.99 23.38 -23.12
CA ALA A 127 2.41 23.62 -22.88
C ALA A 127 3.18 22.29 -22.94
N VAL A 128 4.35 22.32 -23.55
CA VAL A 128 5.22 21.14 -23.65
C VAL A 128 5.94 20.94 -22.31
N PRO A 129 5.80 19.79 -21.65
CA PRO A 129 6.39 19.54 -20.35
C PRO A 129 7.92 19.40 -20.46
N ARG A 130 8.64 19.88 -19.46
CA ARG A 130 10.11 19.75 -19.34
C ARG A 130 10.45 18.53 -18.48
N GLU A 131 11.51 17.84 -18.84
CA GLU A 131 11.98 16.68 -18.08
C GLU A 131 12.49 17.04 -16.66
N LYS A 132 12.95 18.26 -16.47
CA LYS A 132 13.56 18.72 -15.21
C LYS A 132 13.00 20.07 -14.81
N MET A 133 12.48 20.14 -13.59
CA MET A 133 12.03 21.38 -12.97
C MET A 133 12.83 21.66 -11.71
N SER A 134 13.24 22.92 -11.52
CA SER A 134 13.83 23.36 -10.27
C SER A 134 12.77 23.94 -9.35
N LEU A 135 12.72 23.46 -8.09
CA LEU A 135 11.83 24.01 -7.06
C LEU A 135 11.98 25.51 -6.84
N LEU A 136 13.18 26.03 -7.09
CA LEU A 136 13.51 27.46 -6.93
C LEU A 136 12.89 28.33 -8.02
N CYS A 137 12.55 27.75 -9.17
CA CYS A 137 11.93 28.49 -10.29
C CYS A 137 10.41 28.58 -10.19
N VAL A 138 9.78 27.95 -9.20
CA VAL A 138 8.34 27.99 -9.02
C VAL A 138 8.00 29.14 -8.09
N ASP A 139 7.62 30.27 -8.68
CA ASP A 139 7.12 31.40 -7.92
C ASP A 139 5.76 31.10 -7.31
N SER A 140 5.57 31.50 -6.06
CA SER A 140 4.32 31.31 -5.33
C SER A 140 3.15 32.13 -5.88
N CYS A 141 3.44 33.17 -6.67
CA CYS A 141 2.43 34.14 -7.13
C CYS A 141 2.09 34.03 -8.62
N SER A 142 2.87 33.31 -9.43
CA SER A 142 2.59 33.20 -10.87
C SER A 142 2.02 31.83 -11.23
N LEU A 143 0.78 31.83 -11.74
CA LEU A 143 0.17 30.66 -12.36
C LEU A 143 0.74 30.49 -13.79
N SER A 144 1.98 30.06 -13.88
CA SER A 144 2.58 29.78 -15.19
C SER A 144 2.07 28.44 -15.71
N THR A 145 1.49 28.44 -16.92
CA THR A 145 1.01 27.24 -17.62
C THR A 145 2.10 26.20 -17.82
N GLN A 146 3.33 26.68 -18.06
CA GLN A 146 4.51 25.82 -18.18
C GLN A 146 4.80 25.06 -16.87
N HIS A 147 4.69 25.73 -15.72
CA HIS A 147 4.90 25.07 -14.42
C HIS A 147 3.79 24.06 -14.11
N GLN A 148 2.55 24.33 -14.51
CA GLN A 148 1.44 23.37 -14.38
C GLN A 148 1.71 22.12 -15.21
N ALA A 149 2.16 22.26 -16.46
CA ALA A 149 2.54 21.14 -17.33
C ALA A 149 3.70 20.32 -16.76
N ASP A 150 4.73 21.00 -16.29
CA ASP A 150 5.91 20.35 -15.67
C ASP A 150 5.50 19.58 -14.39
N LEU A 151 4.64 20.16 -13.56
CA LEU A 151 4.14 19.51 -12.33
C LEU A 151 3.28 18.29 -12.65
N LEU A 152 2.41 18.37 -13.66
CA LEU A 152 1.62 17.21 -14.08
C LEU A 152 2.51 16.09 -14.60
N HIS A 153 3.50 16.40 -15.41
CA HIS A 153 4.46 15.43 -15.91
C HIS A 153 5.23 14.74 -14.77
N MET A 154 5.73 15.49 -13.81
CA MET A 154 6.39 14.91 -12.63
C MET A 154 5.44 14.06 -11.77
N CYS A 155 4.19 14.50 -11.62
CA CYS A 155 3.18 13.77 -10.89
C CYS A 155 2.91 12.41 -11.54
N THR A 156 2.70 12.36 -12.86
CA THR A 156 2.46 11.11 -13.60
C THR A 156 3.66 10.18 -13.56
N GLN A 157 4.88 10.68 -13.67
CA GLN A 157 6.10 9.87 -13.50
C GLN A 157 6.22 9.26 -12.10
N LEU A 158 5.89 10.03 -11.06
CA LEU A 158 5.91 9.51 -9.68
C LEU A 158 4.80 8.48 -9.46
N MET A 159 3.63 8.67 -10.05
CA MET A 159 2.55 7.67 -10.02
C MET A 159 2.97 6.35 -10.66
N GLN A 160 3.61 6.39 -11.83
CA GLN A 160 4.18 5.21 -12.47
C GLN A 160 5.24 4.54 -11.59
N SER A 161 6.16 5.32 -11.04
CA SER A 161 7.22 4.79 -10.16
C SER A 161 6.66 4.09 -8.93
N LEU A 162 5.63 4.66 -8.29
CA LEU A 162 4.96 4.05 -7.14
C LEU A 162 4.10 2.85 -7.54
N ALA A 163 3.47 2.88 -8.72
CA ALA A 163 2.71 1.74 -9.24
C ALA A 163 3.63 0.52 -9.45
N HIS A 164 4.80 0.71 -10.05
CA HIS A 164 5.79 -0.35 -10.18
C HIS A 164 6.37 -0.81 -8.85
N LEU A 165 6.57 0.11 -7.91
CA LEU A 165 7.11 -0.21 -6.59
C LEU A 165 6.16 -1.12 -5.79
N TYR A 166 4.85 -0.83 -5.84
CA TYR A 166 3.84 -1.52 -5.04
C TYR A 166 3.12 -2.67 -5.77
N GLN A 167 3.51 -3.03 -6.99
CA GLN A 167 2.85 -4.03 -7.84
C GLN A 167 2.60 -5.40 -7.17
N HIS A 168 3.42 -5.77 -6.19
CA HIS A 168 3.29 -7.04 -5.46
C HIS A 168 2.48 -6.93 -4.16
N SER A 169 1.95 -5.74 -3.87
CA SER A 169 1.14 -5.54 -2.68
C SER A 169 -0.23 -6.18 -2.82
N PRO A 170 -0.75 -6.87 -1.80
CA PRO A 170 -2.11 -7.40 -1.83
C PRO A 170 -3.20 -6.32 -1.90
N ALA A 171 -2.89 -5.10 -1.44
CA ALA A 171 -3.79 -3.93 -1.49
C ALA A 171 -3.61 -3.07 -2.75
N TYR A 172 -2.90 -3.58 -3.76
CA TYR A 172 -2.59 -2.82 -4.98
C TYR A 172 -3.85 -2.33 -5.69
N VAL A 173 -4.83 -3.20 -5.79
CA VAL A 173 -6.09 -2.93 -6.49
C VAL A 173 -6.83 -1.76 -5.84
N GLU A 174 -7.00 -1.78 -4.53
CA GLU A 174 -7.70 -0.75 -3.77
C GLU A 174 -6.99 0.61 -3.82
N LEU A 175 -5.66 0.59 -3.87
CA LEU A 175 -4.85 1.81 -3.88
C LEU A 175 -4.83 2.50 -5.24
N PHE A 176 -4.73 1.73 -6.33
CA PHE A 176 -4.50 2.29 -7.66
C PHE A 176 -5.75 2.37 -8.53
N THR A 177 -6.84 1.71 -8.19
CA THR A 177 -8.11 1.84 -8.94
C THR A 177 -8.63 3.28 -8.95
N PRO A 178 -8.73 4.02 -7.83
CA PRO A 178 -9.17 5.42 -7.86
C PRO A 178 -8.26 6.32 -8.68
N LEU A 179 -6.94 6.04 -8.62
CA LEU A 179 -5.94 6.78 -9.38
C LEU A 179 -6.11 6.60 -10.89
N LEU A 180 -6.36 5.36 -11.33
CA LEU A 180 -6.59 5.06 -12.74
C LEU A 180 -7.83 5.78 -13.26
N PHE A 181 -8.94 5.79 -12.50
CA PHE A 181 -10.15 6.55 -12.88
C PHE A 181 -9.85 8.03 -13.05
N LEU A 182 -9.11 8.63 -12.15
CA LEU A 182 -8.72 10.03 -12.23
C LEU A 182 -7.92 10.31 -13.51
N LEU A 183 -6.94 9.44 -13.83
CA LEU A 183 -6.12 9.59 -15.02
C LEU A 183 -6.94 9.42 -16.32
N GLU A 184 -7.86 8.47 -16.38
CA GLU A 184 -8.74 8.25 -17.53
C GLU A 184 -9.65 9.47 -17.81
N ILE A 185 -10.27 10.02 -16.76
CA ILE A 185 -11.10 11.22 -16.87
C ILE A 185 -10.24 12.43 -17.28
N GLY A 186 -9.07 12.58 -16.64
CA GLY A 186 -8.15 13.66 -16.94
C GLY A 186 -7.58 13.59 -18.36
N GLU A 187 -7.25 12.39 -18.86
CA GLU A 187 -6.83 12.20 -20.25
C GLU A 187 -7.88 12.65 -21.25
N ALA A 188 -9.16 12.32 -20.98
CA ALA A 188 -10.26 12.77 -21.82
C ALA A 188 -10.41 14.30 -21.85
N GLY A 189 -10.28 14.95 -20.70
CA GLY A 189 -10.33 16.41 -20.59
C GLY A 189 -9.13 17.13 -21.22
N LEU A 190 -7.94 16.53 -21.15
CA LEU A 190 -6.72 17.10 -21.73
C LEU A 190 -6.73 17.10 -23.27
N LYS A 191 -7.42 16.18 -23.92
CA LYS A 191 -7.50 16.12 -25.40
C LYS A 191 -8.02 17.42 -26.01
N ASP A 192 -8.92 18.09 -25.29
CA ASP A 192 -9.53 19.33 -25.77
C ASP A 192 -8.72 20.59 -25.36
N VAL A 193 -7.95 20.52 -24.28
CA VAL A 193 -7.30 21.69 -23.67
C VAL A 193 -5.79 21.72 -23.89
N ALA A 194 -5.13 20.58 -23.74
CA ALA A 194 -3.67 20.50 -23.77
C ALA A 194 -3.18 19.20 -24.42
N PRO A 195 -3.26 19.07 -25.75
CA PRO A 195 -2.92 17.84 -26.48
C PRO A 195 -1.45 17.42 -26.29
N SER A 196 -0.55 18.34 -26.04
CA SER A 196 0.89 18.04 -25.79
C SER A 196 1.12 17.24 -24.49
N LEU A 197 0.21 17.29 -23.54
CA LEU A 197 0.30 16.56 -22.27
C LEU A 197 -0.37 15.17 -22.32
N VAL A 198 -1.24 14.93 -23.31
CA VAL A 198 -1.94 13.65 -23.45
C VAL A 198 -1.00 12.45 -23.50
N PRO A 199 0.10 12.45 -24.28
CA PRO A 199 1.01 11.29 -24.34
C PRO A 199 1.57 10.92 -22.96
N CYS A 200 1.89 11.91 -22.14
CA CYS A 200 2.43 11.71 -20.80
C CYS A 200 1.42 11.01 -19.87
N VAL A 201 0.18 11.50 -19.86
CA VAL A 201 -0.89 10.91 -19.05
C VAL A 201 -1.29 9.53 -19.61
N HIS A 202 -1.37 9.39 -20.93
CA HIS A 202 -1.71 8.13 -21.58
C HIS A 202 -0.72 7.01 -21.25
N THR A 203 0.58 7.28 -21.25
CA THR A 203 1.59 6.27 -20.85
C THR A 203 1.39 5.84 -19.40
N ALA A 204 1.15 6.78 -18.49
CA ALA A 204 0.88 6.47 -17.09
C ALA A 204 -0.42 5.64 -16.94
N THR A 205 -1.47 6.01 -17.66
CA THR A 205 -2.75 5.29 -17.66
C THR A 205 -2.62 3.86 -18.15
N THR A 206 -1.90 3.64 -19.26
CA THR A 206 -1.69 2.30 -19.83
C THR A 206 -0.85 1.42 -18.91
N ASP A 207 0.19 1.96 -18.32
CA ASP A 207 1.06 1.22 -17.39
C ASP A 207 0.29 0.81 -16.13
N VAL A 208 -0.39 1.76 -15.48
CA VAL A 208 -1.18 1.48 -14.28
C VAL A 208 -2.29 0.49 -14.58
N ARG A 209 -2.97 0.59 -15.73
CA ARG A 209 -3.99 -0.35 -16.17
C ARG A 209 -3.44 -1.76 -16.32
N SER A 210 -2.32 -1.92 -17.01
CA SER A 210 -1.69 -3.23 -17.23
C SER A 210 -1.28 -3.90 -15.90
N LEU A 211 -0.79 -3.11 -14.94
CA LEU A 211 -0.44 -3.60 -13.61
C LEU A 211 -1.68 -3.97 -12.79
N LEU A 212 -2.77 -3.20 -12.91
CA LEU A 212 -4.04 -3.51 -12.26
C LEU A 212 -4.66 -4.80 -12.79
N GLU A 213 -4.70 -5.00 -14.10
CA GLU A 213 -5.20 -6.23 -14.72
C GLU A 213 -4.43 -7.47 -14.21
N ARG A 214 -3.11 -7.37 -14.11
CA ARG A 214 -2.27 -8.43 -13.51
C ARG A 214 -2.59 -8.64 -12.04
N ALA A 215 -2.79 -7.56 -11.28
CA ALA A 215 -3.12 -7.62 -9.86
C ALA A 215 -4.50 -8.28 -9.65
N TYR A 216 -5.50 -7.97 -10.47
CA TYR A 216 -6.81 -8.63 -10.46
C TYR A 216 -6.69 -10.13 -10.76
N ALA A 217 -5.92 -10.51 -11.78
CA ALA A 217 -5.72 -11.91 -12.15
C ALA A 217 -5.00 -12.73 -11.05
N THR A 218 -4.10 -12.08 -10.28
CA THR A 218 -3.33 -12.73 -9.22
C THR A 218 -3.96 -12.59 -7.83
N ARG A 219 -5.07 -11.85 -7.71
CA ARG A 219 -5.74 -11.60 -6.45
C ARG A 219 -6.21 -12.90 -5.82
N ARG A 220 -5.82 -13.09 -4.57
CA ARG A 220 -6.27 -14.23 -3.79
C ARG A 220 -7.52 -13.87 -3.00
N ALA A 221 -8.45 -14.82 -2.91
CA ALA A 221 -9.60 -14.67 -2.02
C ALA A 221 -9.14 -14.45 -0.57
N LEU A 222 -9.91 -13.66 0.18
CA LEU A 222 -9.69 -13.50 1.61
C LEU A 222 -9.72 -14.89 2.27
N ARG A 223 -8.71 -15.18 3.06
CA ARG A 223 -8.73 -16.38 3.88
C ARG A 223 -9.72 -16.17 5.02
N LEU A 224 -10.80 -16.90 4.96
CA LEU A 224 -11.69 -17.03 6.11
C LEU A 224 -10.97 -17.79 7.22
N GLN A 225 -11.23 -17.42 8.46
CA GLN A 225 -10.74 -18.19 9.59
C GLN A 225 -11.25 -19.63 9.45
N ALA A 226 -10.33 -20.59 9.49
CA ALA A 226 -10.70 -22.01 9.49
C ALA A 226 -11.28 -22.37 10.86
N HIS A 227 -12.55 -22.08 11.05
CA HIS A 227 -13.28 -22.59 12.19
C HIS A 227 -13.69 -24.04 11.89
N ARG A 228 -13.55 -24.91 12.88
CA ARG A 228 -14.22 -26.21 12.82
C ARG A 228 -15.71 -25.94 12.58
N ALA A 229 -16.26 -26.55 11.55
CA ALA A 229 -17.68 -26.46 11.30
C ALA A 229 -18.41 -26.94 12.58
N LEU A 230 -18.96 -25.98 13.30
CA LEU A 230 -19.85 -26.29 14.42
C LEU A 230 -21.21 -26.62 13.82
N SER A 231 -21.72 -27.79 14.13
CA SER A 231 -23.11 -28.13 13.79
C SER A 231 -24.02 -27.04 14.34
N ILE A 232 -24.86 -26.48 13.49
CA ILE A 232 -25.89 -25.54 13.93
C ILE A 232 -26.78 -26.34 14.89
N SER A 233 -26.71 -26.00 16.18
CA SER A 233 -27.60 -26.61 17.17
C SER A 233 -29.01 -26.20 16.81
N SER A 234 -29.85 -27.19 16.45
CA SER A 234 -31.25 -26.93 16.29
C SER A 234 -31.82 -26.45 17.63
N TYR A 235 -32.28 -25.21 17.64
CA TYR A 235 -32.92 -24.61 18.79
C TYR A 235 -34.32 -25.18 18.87
N ALA A 236 -34.51 -26.26 19.64
CA ALA A 236 -35.84 -26.68 20.05
C ALA A 236 -36.28 -25.77 21.21
N PRO A 237 -37.28 -24.92 21.04
CA PRO A 237 -37.76 -24.10 22.13
C PRO A 237 -38.27 -25.05 23.24
N LYS A 238 -37.60 -25.03 24.37
CA LYS A 238 -38.10 -25.71 25.58
C LYS A 238 -39.23 -24.87 26.13
N PHE A 239 -40.45 -25.27 25.80
CA PHE A 239 -41.61 -24.74 26.50
C PHE A 239 -41.69 -25.46 27.84
N ASP A 240 -41.00 -24.97 28.80
CA ASP A 240 -41.04 -25.47 30.17
C ASP A 240 -42.13 -24.68 30.90
N GLN A 241 -43.30 -25.26 31.01
CA GLN A 241 -44.41 -24.65 31.75
C GLN A 241 -44.08 -24.42 33.23
N GLN A 242 -43.08 -25.14 33.75
CA GLN A 242 -42.60 -25.02 35.14
C GLN A 242 -41.52 -23.94 35.33
N SER A 243 -40.97 -23.37 34.28
CA SER A 243 -39.96 -22.33 34.39
C SER A 243 -40.52 -20.90 34.49
N PHE A 244 -41.85 -20.76 34.44
CA PHE A 244 -42.51 -19.52 34.73
C PHE A 244 -42.54 -19.29 36.26
N ASP A 245 -41.57 -18.51 36.71
CA ASP A 245 -41.50 -18.09 38.10
C ASP A 245 -42.21 -16.72 38.24
N PRO A 246 -43.45 -16.69 38.81
CA PRO A 246 -44.23 -15.48 38.94
C PRO A 246 -43.55 -14.47 39.86
N SER A 247 -42.64 -14.91 40.75
CA SER A 247 -41.90 -14.05 41.65
C SER A 247 -40.77 -13.27 40.92
N ARG A 248 -40.33 -13.76 39.77
CA ARG A 248 -39.31 -13.06 38.91
C ARG A 248 -39.93 -12.03 37.98
N ALA A 249 -41.23 -12.11 37.70
CA ALA A 249 -41.92 -11.26 36.74
C ALA A 249 -42.43 -9.94 37.33
N THR A 250 -42.43 -9.82 38.64
CA THR A 250 -43.05 -8.70 39.34
C THR A 250 -42.07 -7.91 40.14
N ASP A 251 -41.10 -7.26 39.45
CA ASP A 251 -40.43 -6.12 40.06
C ASP A 251 -41.39 -4.93 39.87
N PRO A 252 -41.92 -4.33 40.97
CA PRO A 252 -42.90 -3.24 40.89
C PRO A 252 -42.30 -1.99 40.22
N ASP A 253 -40.97 -1.91 40.11
CA ASP A 253 -40.24 -0.85 39.45
C ASP A 253 -39.85 -1.30 38.02
N THR A 254 -40.68 -0.97 37.06
CA THR A 254 -40.49 -1.33 35.63
C THR A 254 -39.20 -0.71 35.05
N GLU A 255 -38.81 0.47 35.47
CA GLU A 255 -37.59 1.12 34.98
C GLU A 255 -36.34 0.38 35.48
N ARG A 256 -36.33 0.01 36.75
CA ARG A 256 -35.27 -0.77 37.39
C ARG A 256 -35.10 -2.14 36.73
N ALA A 257 -36.20 -2.82 36.45
CA ALA A 257 -36.21 -4.11 35.77
C ALA A 257 -35.66 -3.99 34.33
N GLN A 258 -36.07 -2.96 33.60
CA GLN A 258 -35.53 -2.67 32.26
C GLN A 258 -34.05 -2.32 32.29
N ALA A 259 -33.63 -1.50 33.23
CA ALA A 259 -32.20 -1.15 33.38
C ALA A 259 -31.36 -2.40 33.74
N ALA A 260 -31.87 -3.29 34.58
CA ALA A 260 -31.19 -4.56 34.90
C ALA A 260 -31.08 -5.47 33.68
N LYS A 261 -32.15 -5.56 32.87
CA LYS A 261 -32.15 -6.33 31.62
C LYS A 261 -31.18 -5.79 30.58
N LEU A 262 -31.14 -4.48 30.39
CA LEU A 262 -30.19 -3.81 29.48
C LEU A 262 -28.73 -4.02 29.93
N ARG A 263 -28.45 -3.90 31.24
CA ARG A 263 -27.12 -4.19 31.80
C ARG A 263 -26.71 -5.65 31.56
N ALA A 264 -27.62 -6.59 31.72
CA ALA A 264 -27.37 -8.01 31.45
C ALA A 264 -27.08 -8.27 29.96
N MET A 265 -27.83 -7.65 29.05
CA MET A 265 -27.61 -7.72 27.60
C MET A 265 -26.24 -7.14 27.24
N LEU A 266 -25.92 -5.94 27.71
CA LEU A 266 -24.64 -5.29 27.47
C LEU A 266 -23.46 -6.15 27.97
N LYS A 267 -23.59 -6.75 29.16
CA LYS A 267 -22.59 -7.69 29.70
C LYS A 267 -22.44 -8.94 28.83
N LYS A 268 -23.53 -9.45 28.25
CA LYS A 268 -23.51 -10.60 27.36
C LYS A 268 -22.83 -10.26 26.03
N GLU A 269 -23.18 -9.14 25.42
CA GLU A 269 -22.58 -8.67 24.16
C GLU A 269 -21.09 -8.36 24.32
N ARG A 270 -20.72 -7.66 25.40
CA ARG A 270 -19.30 -7.42 25.72
C ARG A 270 -18.50 -8.72 25.85
N LYS A 271 -19.07 -9.74 26.50
CA LYS A 271 -18.40 -11.04 26.60
C LYS A 271 -18.30 -11.73 25.22
N GLY A 272 -19.31 -11.58 24.35
CA GLY A 272 -19.29 -12.07 22.98
C GLY A 272 -18.17 -11.42 22.17
N ALA A 273 -18.14 -10.09 22.15
CA ALA A 273 -17.13 -9.33 21.43
C ALA A 273 -15.69 -9.65 21.91
N ILE A 274 -15.48 -9.75 23.23
CA ILE A 274 -14.16 -10.16 23.76
C ILE A 274 -13.78 -11.57 23.31
N ARG A 275 -14.74 -12.48 23.17
CA ARG A 275 -14.46 -13.83 22.69
C ARG A 275 -14.03 -13.84 21.22
N GLU A 276 -14.69 -13.04 20.40
CA GLU A 276 -14.37 -12.91 18.99
C GLU A 276 -12.99 -12.27 18.81
N LEU A 277 -12.72 -11.16 19.50
CA LEU A 277 -11.41 -10.53 19.47
C LEU A 277 -10.26 -11.47 19.89
N ARG A 278 -10.51 -12.34 20.87
CA ARG A 278 -9.52 -13.36 21.27
C ARG A 278 -9.28 -14.39 20.18
N LYS A 279 -10.33 -14.83 19.48
CA LYS A 279 -10.20 -15.76 18.35
C LYS A 279 -9.42 -15.13 17.20
N ASP A 280 -9.70 -13.88 16.91
CA ASP A 280 -8.99 -13.13 15.85
C ASP A 280 -7.52 -12.94 16.21
N ALA A 281 -7.23 -12.58 17.46
CA ALA A 281 -5.87 -12.45 17.95
C ALA A 281 -5.10 -13.78 17.88
N GLN A 282 -5.77 -14.88 18.23
CA GLN A 282 -5.18 -16.22 18.13
C GLN A 282 -4.88 -16.61 16.67
N PHE A 283 -5.83 -16.38 15.77
CA PHE A 283 -5.63 -16.64 14.35
C PHE A 283 -4.45 -15.85 13.77
N LEU A 284 -4.37 -14.57 14.10
CA LEU A 284 -3.24 -13.73 13.66
C LEU A 284 -1.90 -14.19 14.26
N ALA A 285 -1.90 -14.67 15.49
CA ALA A 285 -0.71 -15.26 16.11
C ALA A 285 -0.27 -16.53 15.39
N GLU A 286 -1.19 -17.42 15.10
CA GLU A 286 -0.91 -18.67 14.36
C GLU A 286 -0.38 -18.38 12.95
N GLU A 287 -0.94 -17.39 12.25
CA GLU A 287 -0.45 -17.02 10.92
C GLU A 287 0.98 -16.44 10.97
N ARG A 288 1.28 -15.63 11.99
CA ARG A 288 2.65 -15.10 12.20
C ARG A 288 3.64 -16.22 12.51
N ASP A 289 3.24 -17.16 13.37
CA ASP A 289 4.09 -18.30 13.72
C ASP A 289 4.34 -19.21 12.50
N GLN A 290 3.34 -19.46 11.66
CA GLN A 290 3.52 -20.20 10.41
C GLN A 290 4.51 -19.52 9.47
N ARG A 291 4.43 -18.20 9.33
CA ARG A 291 5.40 -17.44 8.51
C ARG A 291 6.81 -17.55 9.07
N ARG A 292 6.96 -17.37 10.39
CA ARG A 292 8.26 -17.49 11.06
C ARG A 292 8.87 -18.89 10.89
N VAL A 293 8.07 -19.93 11.09
CA VAL A 293 8.52 -21.31 10.89
C VAL A 293 8.93 -21.55 9.42
N ALA A 294 8.21 -21.00 8.45
CA ALA A 294 8.58 -21.11 7.04
C ALA A 294 9.92 -20.40 6.74
N GLU A 295 10.12 -19.21 7.30
CA GLU A 295 11.38 -18.47 7.19
C GLU A 295 12.54 -19.22 7.85
N ASP A 296 12.35 -19.74 9.05
CA ASP A 296 13.34 -20.51 9.80
C ASP A 296 13.71 -21.80 9.06
N THR A 297 12.74 -22.49 8.47
CA THR A 297 13.01 -23.70 7.67
C THR A 297 13.78 -23.39 6.39
N ALA A 298 13.45 -22.27 5.73
CA ALA A 298 14.18 -21.82 4.56
C ALA A 298 15.62 -21.42 4.91
N TYR A 299 15.81 -20.76 6.05
CA TYR A 299 17.13 -20.42 6.56
C TYR A 299 17.95 -21.66 6.91
N LYS A 300 17.36 -22.60 7.64
CA LYS A 300 18.02 -23.89 7.97
C LYS A 300 18.47 -24.62 6.73
N LYS A 301 17.61 -24.75 5.71
CA LYS A 301 17.99 -25.39 4.44
C LYS A 301 19.18 -24.71 3.75
N LYS A 302 19.28 -23.37 3.83
CA LYS A 302 20.45 -22.65 3.31
C LYS A 302 21.71 -22.94 4.12
N MET A 303 21.59 -22.93 5.45
CA MET A 303 22.71 -23.24 6.33
C MET A 303 23.18 -24.68 6.18
N ASP A 304 22.26 -25.62 6.06
CA ASP A 304 22.60 -27.03 5.85
C ASP A 304 23.38 -27.26 4.54
N LYS A 305 23.01 -26.56 3.48
CA LYS A 305 23.76 -26.56 2.21
C LYS A 305 25.18 -26.03 2.40
N ILE A 306 25.36 -24.93 3.10
CA ILE A 306 26.65 -24.30 3.34
C ILE A 306 27.52 -25.24 4.20
N VAL A 307 26.95 -25.77 5.28
CA VAL A 307 27.65 -26.70 6.17
C VAL A 307 28.02 -28.00 5.44
N GLY A 308 27.09 -28.51 4.60
CA GLY A 308 27.38 -29.67 3.75
C GLY A 308 28.56 -29.42 2.82
N GLY A 309 28.59 -28.32 2.10
CA GLY A 309 29.71 -27.94 1.24
C GLY A 309 31.04 -27.84 2.00
N ILE A 310 31.05 -27.20 3.17
CA ILE A 310 32.26 -27.11 4.02
C ILE A 310 32.71 -28.50 4.49
N GLN A 311 31.78 -29.40 4.80
CA GLN A 311 32.11 -30.76 5.21
C GLN A 311 32.68 -31.59 4.05
N GLU A 312 32.13 -31.43 2.85
CA GLU A 312 32.66 -32.06 1.63
C GLU A 312 34.07 -31.56 1.32
N GLU A 313 34.32 -30.26 1.30
CA GLU A 313 35.67 -29.71 1.12
C GLU A 313 36.66 -30.22 2.17
N ARG A 314 36.27 -30.29 3.44
CA ARG A 314 37.11 -30.86 4.50
C ARG A 314 37.39 -32.36 4.31
N SER A 315 36.43 -33.10 3.78
CA SER A 315 36.60 -34.52 3.50
C SER A 315 37.59 -34.74 2.34
N GLU A 316 37.46 -33.95 1.28
CA GLU A 316 38.38 -33.96 0.14
C GLU A 316 39.81 -33.57 0.57
N GLN A 317 39.95 -32.55 1.38
CA GLN A 317 41.24 -32.11 1.90
C GLN A 317 41.91 -33.21 2.72
N LYS A 318 41.15 -33.90 3.59
CA LYS A 318 41.65 -35.05 4.33
C LYS A 318 42.06 -36.23 3.41
N GLN A 319 41.35 -36.48 2.33
CA GLN A 319 41.71 -37.50 1.34
C GLN A 319 42.98 -37.12 0.61
N LEU A 320 43.15 -35.88 0.20
CA LEU A 320 44.38 -35.38 -0.40
C LEU A 320 45.58 -35.48 0.53
N ASP A 321 45.40 -35.13 1.80
CA ASP A 321 46.48 -35.24 2.79
C ASP A 321 46.88 -36.71 3.07
N ARG A 322 45.91 -37.62 3.10
CA ARG A 322 46.19 -39.07 3.20
C ARG A 322 46.93 -39.57 1.96
N ALA A 323 46.52 -39.15 0.75
CA ALA A 323 47.20 -39.52 -0.49
C ALA A 323 48.64 -38.99 -0.52
N LYS A 324 48.86 -37.71 -0.14
CA LYS A 324 50.20 -37.14 0.00
C LYS A 324 51.07 -37.90 1.03
N ALA A 325 50.48 -38.26 2.17
CA ALA A 325 51.19 -39.04 3.19
C ALA A 325 51.57 -40.43 2.70
N LEU A 326 50.73 -41.11 1.90
CA LEU A 326 51.03 -42.40 1.29
C LEU A 326 52.14 -42.28 0.23
N ILE A 327 52.15 -41.24 -0.58
CA ILE A 327 53.21 -40.96 -1.56
C ILE A 327 54.54 -40.73 -0.84
N ARG A 328 54.57 -39.94 0.23
CA ARG A 328 55.76 -39.71 1.03
C ARG A 328 56.29 -40.99 1.67
N LYS A 329 55.38 -41.84 2.18
CA LYS A 329 55.78 -43.16 2.74
C LYS A 329 56.35 -44.09 1.67
N ARG A 330 55.86 -44.08 0.44
CA ARG A 330 56.40 -44.88 -0.68
C ARG A 330 57.74 -44.35 -1.18
N ALA A 331 57.89 -42.98 -1.22
CA ALA A 331 59.16 -42.37 -1.61
C ALA A 331 60.30 -42.54 -0.58
N GLY A 332 59.96 -42.64 0.72
CA GLY A 332 60.96 -42.91 1.79
C GLY A 332 61.31 -44.37 1.99
N LYS A 333 60.74 -45.29 1.18
CA LYS A 333 61.09 -46.71 1.16
C LYS A 333 61.98 -47.12 -0.01
N LYS A 334 62.52 -46.19 -0.73
CA LYS A 334 63.65 -46.36 -1.68
C LYS A 334 64.85 -45.75 -1.02
#